data_9812f7473c57f9201715e243337f073c
#
_entry.id   9812f7473c57f9201715e243337f073c
#
_cell.length_a   1.000
_cell.length_b   1.000
_cell.length_c   1.000
_cell.angle_alpha   90.00
_cell.angle_beta   90.00
_cell.angle_gamma   90.00
#
_symmetry.space_group_name_H-M   'P 1'
#
loop_
_entity.id
_entity.type
_entity.pdbx_description
1 polymer ?
#
loop_
_entity_poly.entity_id
_entity_poly.type
_entity_poly.pdbx_seq_one_letter_code
_entity_poly.pdbx_strand_id
1 'polypeptide(L)'
;MKKNRLSFWLLLPCFVGMMLLCGKNMLEHPLTTSLKTSSQPTFVQKWYTALQMQLGNRQRNGVYIGETALYALPQPLSETALSDTADVINQFYQETELPICVTAIPDAASFYSDAFPDGMPYVEQKPAIKQFYNAIDLHIRKTDAYYILEAESNDYIYYRTFPYWTSYGAYSVYRSVIQKLGFVPISYDHYTVSHVKSDARGALYQATQTDAVMPDLIDVYENNSNPLTCTVTTTLQDGSKKERDSLYDADALQTENPYQFYLGEPAPLQVVTTNVQNGKKLLVI
;
A
#
# COMPACT_ATOMS: atom_id res chain seq x y z
N MET A 1 2.57 51.97 1.10
CA MET A 1 3.50 51.07 1.83
C MET A 1 3.27 50.96 3.36
N LYS A 2 2.07 51.23 3.91
CA LYS A 2 1.77 51.16 5.37
C LYS A 2 0.96 49.92 5.78
N LYS A 3 0.42 49.16 4.87
CA LYS A 3 -0.51 48.04 5.17
C LYS A 3 0.18 46.75 5.64
N ASN A 4 1.43 46.51 5.32
CA ASN A 4 2.14 45.24 5.64
C ASN A 4 2.77 45.20 7.05
N ARG A 5 2.92 46.37 7.74
CA ARG A 5 3.48 46.41 9.08
C ARG A 5 2.52 45.92 10.17
N LEU A 6 1.22 46.14 9.98
CA LEU A 6 0.21 45.73 10.96
C LEU A 6 0.03 44.21 11.00
N SER A 7 0.13 43.52 9.82
CA SER A 7 0.06 42.08 9.73
C SER A 7 1.28 41.38 10.36
N PHE A 8 2.46 41.98 10.25
CA PHE A 8 3.68 41.45 10.85
C PHE A 8 3.62 41.47 12.39
N TRP A 9 3.09 42.56 12.99
CA TRP A 9 2.98 42.69 14.44
C TRP A 9 1.87 41.81 15.06
N LEU A 10 0.89 41.37 14.28
CA LEU A 10 -0.12 40.40 14.69
C LEU A 10 0.38 38.96 14.58
N LEU A 11 1.23 38.66 13.60
CA LEU A 11 1.80 37.32 13.40
C LEU A 11 2.93 37.01 14.40
N LEU A 12 3.68 38.01 14.84
CA LEU A 12 4.79 37.82 15.76
C LEU A 12 4.35 37.28 17.14
N PRO A 13 3.29 37.77 17.81
CA PRO A 13 2.82 37.19 19.08
C PRO A 13 2.19 35.80 18.89
N CYS A 14 1.55 35.54 17.75
CA CYS A 14 1.08 34.18 17.41
C CYS A 14 2.26 33.22 17.25
N PHE A 15 3.33 33.64 16.59
CA PHE A 15 4.54 32.84 16.41
C PHE A 15 5.29 32.63 17.73
N VAL A 16 5.40 33.66 18.57
CA VAL A 16 5.99 33.55 19.90
C VAL A 16 5.11 32.72 20.83
N GLY A 17 3.78 32.87 20.78
CA GLY A 17 2.85 32.01 21.52
C GLY A 17 2.94 30.55 21.13
N MET A 18 3.09 30.28 19.83
CA MET A 18 3.28 28.92 19.30
C MET A 18 4.66 28.37 19.70
N MET A 19 5.72 29.20 19.69
CA MET A 19 7.04 28.80 20.21
C MET A 19 7.02 28.52 21.71
N LEU A 20 6.25 29.28 22.50
CA LEU A 20 6.13 29.05 23.94
C LEU A 20 5.30 27.79 24.27
N LEU A 21 4.28 27.47 23.46
CA LEU A 21 3.51 26.24 23.58
C LEU A 21 4.32 25.02 23.15
N CYS A 22 5.16 25.16 22.13
CA CYS A 22 6.09 24.12 21.71
C CYS A 22 7.35 24.04 22.59
N GLY A 23 7.77 25.15 23.20
CA GLY A 23 9.06 25.29 23.87
C GLY A 23 9.23 24.46 25.15
N LYS A 24 8.15 24.13 25.86
CA LYS A 24 8.23 23.21 27.00
C LYS A 24 8.59 21.80 26.59
N ASN A 25 8.11 21.33 25.42
CA ASN A 25 8.46 20.02 24.88
C ASN A 25 9.79 20.04 24.11
N MET A 26 10.23 21.19 23.61
CA MET A 26 11.48 21.32 22.86
C MET A 26 12.75 21.24 23.72
N LEU A 27 12.67 21.57 25.00
CA LEU A 27 13.83 21.50 25.93
C LEU A 27 14.09 20.08 26.42
N GLU A 28 13.08 19.20 26.40
CA GLU A 28 13.19 17.81 26.85
C GLU A 28 13.46 16.82 25.71
N HIS A 29 13.12 17.19 24.45
CA HIS A 29 13.33 16.33 23.29
C HIS A 29 13.78 17.12 22.06
N PRO A 30 14.82 16.70 21.33
CA PRO A 30 15.24 17.36 20.10
C PRO A 30 14.09 17.37 19.08
N LEU A 31 13.93 18.48 18.35
CA LEU A 31 12.85 18.76 17.37
C LEU A 31 12.50 17.58 16.45
N THR A 32 13.50 16.79 16.09
CA THR A 32 13.33 15.60 15.23
C THR A 32 12.58 14.44 15.89
N THR A 33 12.59 14.36 17.23
CA THR A 33 11.93 13.28 17.98
C THR A 33 10.49 13.66 18.38
N SER A 34 10.26 14.94 18.75
CA SER A 34 8.92 15.42 19.15
C SER A 34 7.92 15.47 18.01
N LEU A 35 8.38 15.67 16.76
CA LEU A 35 7.53 15.69 15.57
C LEU A 35 7.21 14.28 15.02
N LYS A 36 7.88 13.25 15.52
CA LYS A 36 7.60 11.86 15.18
C LYS A 36 6.46 11.26 15.99
N THR A 37 6.07 11.85 17.10
CA THR A 37 4.98 11.33 17.93
C THR A 37 3.63 11.81 17.41
N SER A 38 2.69 10.90 17.26
CA SER A 38 1.31 11.08 16.75
C SER A 38 0.43 12.01 17.61
N SER A 39 0.98 12.66 18.62
CA SER A 39 0.26 13.53 19.55
C SER A 39 0.10 15.00 19.10
N GLN A 40 0.72 15.40 17.98
CA GLN A 40 0.60 16.77 17.49
C GLN A 40 -0.68 16.94 16.66
N PRO A 41 -1.38 18.09 16.80
CA PRO A 41 -2.56 18.37 15.99
C PRO A 41 -2.26 18.26 14.49
N THR A 42 -3.17 17.66 13.74
CA THR A 42 -2.99 17.39 12.29
C THR A 42 -2.62 18.65 11.49
N PHE A 43 -3.20 19.82 11.84
CA PHE A 43 -2.89 21.07 11.14
C PHE A 43 -1.43 21.51 11.31
N VAL A 44 -0.83 21.27 12.49
CA VAL A 44 0.59 21.58 12.78
C VAL A 44 1.48 20.67 11.93
N GLN A 45 1.13 19.40 11.83
CA GLN A 45 1.86 18.43 11.01
C GLN A 45 1.81 18.79 9.51
N LYS A 46 0.63 19.16 9.00
CA LYS A 46 0.46 19.64 7.63
C LYS A 46 1.28 20.88 7.33
N TRP A 47 1.20 21.86 8.21
CA TRP A 47 1.97 23.09 8.06
C TRP A 47 3.48 22.84 8.07
N TYR A 48 3.95 21.99 8.99
CA TYR A 48 5.36 21.61 9.05
C TYR A 48 5.81 20.92 7.78
N THR A 49 5.03 19.96 7.28
CA THR A 49 5.35 19.26 6.02
C THR A 49 5.40 20.23 4.85
N ALA A 50 4.44 21.14 4.72
CA ALA A 50 4.43 22.16 3.68
C ALA A 50 5.67 23.06 3.74
N LEU A 51 6.09 23.48 4.93
CA LEU A 51 7.31 24.28 5.12
C LEU A 51 8.56 23.49 4.71
N GLN A 52 8.68 22.22 5.11
CA GLN A 52 9.81 21.37 4.72
C GLN A 52 9.90 21.21 3.20
N MET A 53 8.76 21.01 2.54
CA MET A 53 8.70 20.92 1.08
C MET A 53 9.16 22.20 0.38
N GLN A 54 8.77 23.38 0.92
CA GLN A 54 9.26 24.67 0.40
C GLN A 54 10.76 24.87 0.58
N LEU A 55 11.36 24.26 1.62
CA LEU A 55 12.80 24.23 1.85
C LEU A 55 13.54 23.15 1.04
N GLY A 56 12.84 22.44 0.17
CA GLY A 56 13.39 21.40 -0.69
C GLY A 56 13.44 20.00 -0.03
N ASN A 57 13.01 19.86 1.23
CA ASN A 57 12.96 18.56 1.89
C ASN A 57 11.62 17.85 1.61
N ARG A 58 11.67 16.84 0.75
CA ARG A 58 10.51 16.03 0.35
C ARG A 58 10.46 14.66 1.04
N GLN A 59 11.26 14.43 2.07
CA GLN A 59 11.24 13.16 2.82
C GLN A 59 10.65 13.36 4.21
N ARG A 60 9.72 12.48 4.59
CA ARG A 60 9.15 12.46 5.93
C ARG A 60 8.77 11.04 6.36
N ASN A 61 9.21 10.63 7.55
CA ASN A 61 8.85 9.34 8.17
C ASN A 61 9.03 8.13 7.23
N GLY A 62 10.13 8.09 6.46
CA GLY A 62 10.41 7.01 5.51
C GLY A 62 9.59 7.08 4.22
N VAL A 63 8.91 8.20 3.96
CA VAL A 63 8.12 8.42 2.75
C VAL A 63 8.71 9.59 1.96
N TYR A 64 8.89 9.41 0.66
CA TYR A 64 9.19 10.47 -0.28
C TYR A 64 7.89 11.08 -0.83
N ILE A 65 7.82 12.40 -0.85
CA ILE A 65 6.68 13.16 -1.36
C ILE A 65 6.97 13.54 -2.81
N GLY A 66 6.49 12.72 -3.74
CA GLY A 66 6.56 13.00 -5.17
C GLY A 66 5.57 14.09 -5.61
N GLU A 67 5.48 14.32 -6.92
CA GLU A 67 4.53 15.28 -7.48
C GLU A 67 3.12 14.72 -7.56
N THR A 68 2.98 13.45 -7.88
CA THR A 68 1.70 12.78 -8.14
C THR A 68 1.34 11.72 -7.10
N ALA A 69 2.33 11.17 -6.39
CA ALA A 69 2.16 10.10 -5.41
C ALA A 69 3.18 10.21 -4.27
N LEU A 70 2.88 9.50 -3.19
CA LEU A 70 3.77 9.26 -2.06
C LEU A 70 4.42 7.90 -2.25
N TYR A 71 5.72 7.82 -1.97
CA TYR A 71 6.48 6.58 -2.15
C TYR A 71 7.09 6.15 -0.82
N ALA A 72 6.76 4.96 -0.35
CA ALA A 72 7.52 4.32 0.71
C ALA A 72 8.95 4.12 0.19
N LEU A 73 9.95 4.50 0.99
CA LEU A 73 11.34 4.26 0.61
C LEU A 73 11.67 2.81 0.97
N PRO A 74 11.97 1.96 -0.04
CA PRO A 74 12.27 0.57 0.20
C PRO A 74 13.51 0.44 1.08
N GLN A 75 13.43 -0.43 2.06
CA GLN A 75 14.58 -0.84 2.85
C GLN A 75 15.36 -1.92 2.09
N PRO A 76 16.69 -1.98 2.25
CA PRO A 76 17.46 -3.08 1.68
C PRO A 76 16.91 -4.42 2.17
N LEU A 77 16.58 -5.30 1.23
CA LEU A 77 16.19 -6.67 1.57
C LEU A 77 17.42 -7.44 2.06
N SER A 78 17.28 -8.19 3.13
CA SER A 78 18.33 -9.10 3.58
C SER A 78 18.45 -10.25 2.57
N GLU A 79 19.66 -10.49 2.06
CA GLU A 79 19.92 -11.63 1.17
C GLU A 79 19.60 -12.96 1.85
N THR A 80 19.85 -13.06 3.16
CA THR A 80 19.50 -14.25 3.96
C THR A 80 17.98 -14.43 4.01
N ALA A 81 17.20 -13.38 4.23
CA ALA A 81 15.73 -13.49 4.27
C ALA A 81 15.13 -13.95 2.94
N LEU A 82 15.70 -13.51 1.81
CA LEU A 82 15.26 -13.98 0.48
C LEU A 82 15.59 -15.46 0.26
N SER A 83 16.81 -15.89 0.67
CA SER A 83 17.23 -17.28 0.59
C SER A 83 16.37 -18.17 1.49
N ASP A 84 16.19 -17.78 2.76
CA ASP A 84 15.38 -18.53 3.72
C ASP A 84 13.92 -18.70 3.25
N THR A 85 13.35 -17.64 2.66
CA THR A 85 12.00 -17.71 2.07
C THR A 85 11.96 -18.67 0.90
N ALA A 86 12.96 -18.66 0.02
CA ALA A 86 13.03 -19.58 -1.11
C ALA A 86 13.17 -21.03 -0.63
N ASP A 87 13.98 -21.27 0.39
CA ASP A 87 14.20 -22.60 0.97
C ASP A 87 12.91 -23.17 1.57
N VAL A 88 12.14 -22.35 2.31
CA VAL A 88 10.83 -22.77 2.85
C VAL A 88 9.86 -23.14 1.75
N ILE A 89 9.79 -22.36 0.66
CA ILE A 89 8.92 -22.65 -0.47
C ILE A 89 9.35 -23.93 -1.19
N ASN A 90 10.65 -24.12 -1.42
CA ASN A 90 11.21 -25.31 -2.05
C ASN A 90 10.96 -26.56 -1.20
N GLN A 91 11.17 -26.47 0.12
CA GLN A 91 10.88 -27.58 1.04
C GLN A 91 9.38 -27.94 1.00
N PHE A 92 8.49 -26.96 1.07
CA PHE A 92 7.05 -27.20 1.00
C PHE A 92 6.67 -27.89 -0.31
N TYR A 93 7.27 -27.49 -1.44
CA TYR A 93 7.05 -28.18 -2.72
C TYR A 93 7.54 -29.62 -2.68
N GLN A 94 8.75 -29.88 -2.17
CA GLN A 94 9.33 -31.23 -2.07
C GLN A 94 8.49 -32.18 -1.20
N GLU A 95 7.87 -31.64 -0.14
CA GLU A 95 7.03 -32.43 0.78
C GLU A 95 5.62 -32.71 0.22
N THR A 96 5.09 -31.82 -0.61
CA THR A 96 3.69 -31.88 -1.03
C THR A 96 3.48 -32.22 -2.49
N GLU A 97 4.46 -31.93 -3.34
CA GLU A 97 4.39 -32.00 -4.81
C GLU A 97 3.19 -31.24 -5.42
N LEU A 98 2.60 -30.32 -4.66
CA LEU A 98 1.46 -29.53 -5.13
C LEU A 98 1.89 -28.50 -6.18
N PRO A 99 1.04 -28.18 -7.16
CA PRO A 99 1.30 -27.11 -8.12
C PRO A 99 1.40 -25.76 -7.41
N ILE A 100 2.59 -25.16 -7.35
CA ILE A 100 2.83 -23.86 -6.76
C ILE A 100 3.09 -22.82 -7.85
N CYS A 101 2.61 -21.60 -7.65
CA CYS A 101 2.99 -20.43 -8.40
C CYS A 101 3.45 -19.34 -7.43
N VAL A 102 4.68 -18.87 -7.60
CA VAL A 102 5.27 -17.81 -6.80
C VAL A 102 5.31 -16.50 -7.59
N THR A 103 4.95 -15.40 -6.95
CA THR A 103 5.08 -14.07 -7.52
C THR A 103 5.58 -13.08 -6.46
N ALA A 104 6.63 -12.34 -6.79
CA ALA A 104 7.14 -11.24 -5.97
C ALA A 104 6.56 -9.93 -6.51
N ILE A 105 5.92 -9.17 -5.62
CA ILE A 105 5.30 -7.89 -5.96
C ILE A 105 6.26 -6.77 -5.60
N PRO A 106 6.75 -5.97 -6.56
CA PRO A 106 7.63 -4.83 -6.28
C PRO A 106 6.83 -3.66 -5.68
N ASP A 107 7.52 -2.74 -5.04
CA ASP A 107 6.94 -1.48 -4.56
C ASP A 107 6.68 -0.50 -5.73
N ALA A 108 5.79 0.46 -5.52
CA ALA A 108 5.51 1.54 -6.46
C ALA A 108 6.78 2.29 -6.91
N ALA A 109 7.72 2.51 -5.99
CA ALA A 109 9.00 3.17 -6.27
C ALA A 109 9.81 2.49 -7.39
N SER A 110 9.63 1.19 -7.62
CA SER A 110 10.30 0.44 -8.69
C SER A 110 9.90 0.88 -10.10
N PHE A 111 8.73 1.49 -10.26
CA PHE A 111 8.19 1.89 -11.57
C PHE A 111 8.24 3.40 -11.79
N TYR A 112 8.41 4.17 -10.73
CA TYR A 112 8.34 5.63 -10.75
C TYR A 112 9.63 6.26 -10.22
N SER A 113 10.80 5.62 -10.49
CA SER A 113 12.12 6.10 -10.07
C SER A 113 12.43 7.50 -10.59
N ASP A 114 11.90 7.89 -11.74
CA ASP A 114 12.05 9.23 -12.31
C ASP A 114 11.40 10.34 -11.45
N ALA A 115 10.53 9.97 -10.51
CA ALA A 115 9.97 10.90 -9.54
C ALA A 115 10.96 11.29 -8.44
N PHE A 116 12.10 10.59 -8.32
CA PHE A 116 13.11 10.85 -7.32
C PHE A 116 14.21 11.81 -7.85
N PRO A 117 14.73 12.69 -6.99
CA PRO A 117 15.84 13.55 -7.38
C PRO A 117 17.13 12.75 -7.60
N ASP A 118 17.99 13.24 -8.49
CA ASP A 118 19.30 12.66 -8.74
C ASP A 118 20.10 12.48 -7.44
N GLY A 119 20.70 11.29 -7.29
CA GLY A 119 21.51 10.95 -6.11
C GLY A 119 20.72 10.58 -4.86
N MET A 120 19.40 10.49 -4.94
CA MET A 120 18.62 9.95 -3.84
C MET A 120 18.93 8.45 -3.66
N PRO A 121 19.27 7.99 -2.44
CA PRO A 121 19.49 6.58 -2.19
C PRO A 121 18.17 5.82 -2.41
N TYR A 122 18.11 5.09 -3.50
CA TYR A 122 17.01 4.20 -3.85
C TYR A 122 17.56 2.78 -4.00
N VAL A 123 16.86 1.82 -3.41
CA VAL A 123 17.21 0.40 -3.54
C VAL A 123 16.41 -0.19 -4.69
N GLU A 124 17.08 -0.48 -5.80
CA GLU A 124 16.46 -1.17 -6.93
C GLU A 124 16.07 -2.59 -6.54
N GLN A 125 14.79 -2.93 -6.66
CA GLN A 125 14.25 -4.24 -6.26
C GLN A 125 14.41 -5.32 -7.34
N LYS A 126 14.55 -4.94 -8.61
CA LYS A 126 14.64 -5.88 -9.74
C LYS A 126 15.75 -6.93 -9.59
N PRO A 127 16.99 -6.57 -9.16
CA PRO A 127 18.04 -7.56 -8.91
C PRO A 127 17.68 -8.55 -7.80
N ALA A 128 17.10 -8.07 -6.70
CA ALA A 128 16.71 -8.90 -5.56
C ALA A 128 15.58 -9.87 -5.93
N ILE A 129 14.58 -9.41 -6.68
CA ILE A 129 13.49 -10.26 -7.21
C ILE A 129 14.05 -11.34 -8.14
N LYS A 130 15.00 -10.97 -9.02
CA LYS A 130 15.67 -11.94 -9.90
C LYS A 130 16.47 -12.98 -9.10
N GLN A 131 17.20 -12.56 -8.09
CA GLN A 131 17.93 -13.47 -7.19
C GLN A 131 16.99 -14.43 -6.49
N PHE A 132 15.89 -13.94 -5.93
CA PHE A 132 14.85 -14.75 -5.31
C PHE A 132 14.29 -15.78 -6.27
N TYR A 133 13.89 -15.41 -7.49
CA TYR A 133 13.39 -16.35 -8.48
C TYR A 133 14.42 -17.39 -8.92
N ASN A 134 15.71 -17.06 -8.90
CA ASN A 134 16.78 -18.02 -9.23
C ASN A 134 16.98 -19.06 -8.10
N ALA A 135 16.65 -18.70 -6.85
CA ALA A 135 16.71 -19.63 -5.72
C ALA A 135 15.51 -20.57 -5.62
N ILE A 136 14.39 -20.24 -6.28
CA ILE A 136 13.18 -21.08 -6.33
C ILE A 136 13.37 -22.25 -7.28
N ASP A 137 12.96 -23.45 -6.88
CA ASP A 137 13.01 -24.69 -7.66
C ASP A 137 12.41 -24.52 -9.07
N LEU A 138 13.00 -25.21 -10.04
CA LEU A 138 12.62 -25.12 -11.45
C LEU A 138 11.20 -25.65 -11.75
N HIS A 139 10.70 -26.56 -10.93
CA HIS A 139 9.35 -27.13 -11.08
C HIS A 139 8.25 -26.21 -10.50
N ILE A 140 8.63 -25.24 -9.68
CA ILE A 140 7.71 -24.22 -9.15
C ILE A 140 7.52 -23.14 -10.22
N ARG A 141 6.26 -22.84 -10.54
CA ARG A 141 5.91 -21.81 -11.51
C ARG A 141 6.18 -20.43 -10.92
N LYS A 142 6.74 -19.53 -11.72
CA LYS A 142 7.08 -18.17 -11.34
C LYS A 142 6.31 -17.21 -12.23
N THR A 143 5.64 -16.22 -11.64
CA THR A 143 5.04 -15.10 -12.38
C THR A 143 5.85 -13.85 -12.10
N ASP A 144 6.40 -13.28 -13.14
CA ASP A 144 7.16 -12.03 -13.03
C ASP A 144 6.21 -10.84 -13.03
N ALA A 145 5.80 -10.43 -11.81
CA ALA A 145 4.94 -9.28 -11.63
C ALA A 145 5.64 -7.98 -12.01
N TYR A 146 6.98 -7.92 -11.94
CA TYR A 146 7.72 -6.72 -12.30
C TYR A 146 7.45 -6.32 -13.76
N TYR A 147 7.65 -7.24 -14.71
CA TYR A 147 7.43 -6.95 -16.14
C TYR A 147 5.95 -6.70 -16.47
N ILE A 148 5.03 -7.36 -15.78
CA ILE A 148 3.59 -7.13 -15.99
C ILE A 148 3.23 -5.71 -15.57
N LEU A 149 3.65 -5.29 -14.39
CA LEU A 149 3.34 -3.97 -13.85
C LEU A 149 4.12 -2.85 -14.55
N GLU A 150 5.36 -3.12 -14.99
CA GLU A 150 6.16 -2.18 -15.80
C GLU A 150 5.43 -1.85 -17.12
N ALA A 151 4.82 -2.84 -17.77
CA ALA A 151 4.05 -2.63 -19.00
C ALA A 151 2.79 -1.77 -18.79
N GLU A 152 2.20 -1.80 -17.58
CA GLU A 152 1.02 -1.06 -17.20
C GLU A 152 1.34 0.20 -16.36
N SER A 153 2.62 0.61 -16.30
CA SER A 153 3.07 1.69 -15.40
C SER A 153 2.51 3.08 -15.72
N ASN A 154 1.95 3.27 -16.91
CA ASN A 154 1.23 4.49 -17.28
C ASN A 154 -0.20 4.55 -16.72
N ASP A 155 -0.73 3.43 -16.25
CA ASP A 155 -2.05 3.33 -15.67
C ASP A 155 -2.01 3.47 -14.14
N TYR A 156 -3.17 3.55 -13.50
CA TYR A 156 -3.28 3.67 -12.05
C TYR A 156 -3.12 2.30 -11.38
N ILE A 157 -1.89 1.75 -11.41
CA ILE A 157 -1.56 0.43 -10.87
C ILE A 157 -1.18 0.41 -9.40
N TYR A 158 -0.78 1.56 -8.84
CA TYR A 158 -0.51 1.74 -7.40
C TYR A 158 -1.31 2.90 -6.84
N TYR A 159 -1.71 2.77 -5.57
CA TYR A 159 -2.31 3.88 -4.84
C TYR A 159 -1.32 5.02 -4.63
N ARG A 160 -1.81 6.26 -4.62
CA ARG A 160 -0.98 7.46 -4.43
C ARG A 160 -0.60 7.71 -2.98
N THR A 161 -1.45 7.28 -2.05
CA THR A 161 -1.31 7.56 -0.61
C THR A 161 -1.21 6.31 0.26
N PHE A 162 -1.19 5.13 -0.38
CA PHE A 162 -1.10 3.83 0.27
C PHE A 162 -0.02 2.96 -0.43
N PRO A 163 0.77 2.13 0.29
CA PRO A 163 1.95 1.49 -0.30
C PRO A 163 1.66 0.31 -1.24
N TYR A 164 0.40 -0.05 -1.45
CA TYR A 164 0.04 -1.22 -2.23
C TYR A 164 -0.53 -0.86 -3.61
N TRP A 165 -0.61 -1.86 -4.46
CA TRP A 165 -1.23 -1.79 -5.77
C TRP A 165 -2.74 -1.56 -5.70
N THR A 166 -3.31 -1.03 -6.77
CA THR A 166 -4.76 -0.89 -6.94
C THR A 166 -5.40 -2.21 -7.34
N SER A 167 -6.72 -2.28 -7.37
CA SER A 167 -7.45 -3.43 -7.92
C SER A 167 -7.06 -3.73 -9.37
N TYR A 168 -6.76 -2.68 -10.17
CA TYR A 168 -6.30 -2.84 -11.55
C TYR A 168 -4.90 -3.47 -11.61
N GLY A 169 -3.95 -2.98 -10.81
CA GLY A 169 -2.61 -3.57 -10.73
C GLY A 169 -2.66 -5.03 -10.29
N ALA A 170 -3.47 -5.34 -9.27
CA ALA A 170 -3.68 -6.71 -8.80
C ALA A 170 -4.31 -7.60 -9.89
N TYR A 171 -5.30 -7.09 -10.63
CA TYR A 171 -5.94 -7.80 -11.73
C TYR A 171 -4.96 -8.15 -12.85
N SER A 172 -4.06 -7.22 -13.21
CA SER A 172 -3.07 -7.45 -14.27
C SER A 172 -2.14 -8.63 -13.94
N VAL A 173 -1.70 -8.75 -12.69
CA VAL A 173 -0.88 -9.88 -12.23
C VAL A 173 -1.71 -11.15 -12.06
N TYR A 174 -2.92 -11.05 -11.50
CA TYR A 174 -3.85 -12.17 -11.33
C TYR A 174 -4.03 -12.97 -12.62
N ARG A 175 -4.23 -12.31 -13.76
CA ARG A 175 -4.41 -12.98 -15.05
C ARG A 175 -3.29 -13.98 -15.35
N SER A 176 -2.05 -13.57 -15.13
CA SER A 176 -0.87 -14.42 -15.39
C SER A 176 -0.73 -15.56 -14.36
N VAL A 177 -0.96 -15.26 -13.07
CA VAL A 177 -0.89 -16.26 -11.99
C VAL A 177 -1.91 -17.38 -12.23
N ILE A 178 -3.16 -17.00 -12.48
CA ILE A 178 -4.27 -17.96 -12.69
C ILE A 178 -4.04 -18.84 -13.92
N GLN A 179 -3.54 -18.27 -15.01
CA GLN A 179 -3.17 -19.05 -16.21
C GLN A 179 -2.06 -20.06 -15.90
N LYS A 180 -1.03 -19.65 -15.17
CA LYS A 180 0.07 -20.55 -14.79
C LYS A 180 -0.40 -21.68 -13.86
N LEU A 181 -1.43 -21.46 -13.08
CA LEU A 181 -2.06 -22.50 -12.25
C LEU A 181 -3.03 -23.40 -13.03
N GLY A 182 -3.22 -23.15 -14.34
CA GLY A 182 -4.07 -23.97 -15.22
C GLY A 182 -5.56 -23.58 -15.18
N PHE A 183 -5.87 -22.40 -14.71
CA PHE A 183 -7.23 -21.85 -14.77
C PHE A 183 -7.36 -20.84 -15.92
N VAL A 184 -8.60 -20.56 -16.32
CA VAL A 184 -8.89 -19.50 -17.28
C VAL A 184 -9.19 -18.23 -16.50
N PRO A 185 -8.44 -17.12 -16.70
CA PRO A 185 -8.72 -15.86 -16.05
C PRO A 185 -10.03 -15.27 -16.58
N ILE A 186 -10.73 -14.55 -15.72
CA ILE A 186 -11.89 -13.76 -16.13
C ILE A 186 -11.37 -12.53 -16.87
N SER A 187 -11.87 -12.29 -18.07
CA SER A 187 -11.49 -11.11 -18.88
C SER A 187 -12.05 -9.81 -18.27
N TYR A 188 -11.35 -8.70 -18.47
CA TYR A 188 -11.67 -7.40 -17.86
C TYR A 188 -13.07 -6.89 -18.23
N ASP A 189 -13.50 -7.14 -19.46
CA ASP A 189 -14.83 -6.77 -20.00
C ASP A 189 -16.01 -7.48 -19.32
N HIS A 190 -15.75 -8.53 -18.52
CA HIS A 190 -16.75 -9.17 -17.67
C HIS A 190 -17.01 -8.46 -16.36
N TYR A 191 -16.22 -7.42 -16.03
CA TYR A 191 -16.38 -6.66 -14.81
C TYR A 191 -17.07 -5.31 -15.07
N THR A 192 -17.98 -4.94 -14.18
CA THR A 192 -18.35 -3.54 -13.97
C THR A 192 -17.46 -2.97 -12.87
N VAL A 193 -16.82 -1.86 -13.16
CA VAL A 193 -15.98 -1.15 -12.20
C VAL A 193 -16.74 0.05 -11.65
N SER A 194 -16.89 0.12 -10.34
CA SER A 194 -17.55 1.21 -9.64
C SER A 194 -16.59 1.85 -8.65
N HIS A 195 -16.53 3.20 -8.63
CA HIS A 195 -15.76 3.94 -7.65
C HIS A 195 -16.60 4.15 -6.39
N VAL A 196 -16.22 3.50 -5.27
CA VAL A 196 -16.99 3.57 -4.01
C VAL A 196 -16.47 4.64 -3.05
N LYS A 197 -15.23 5.11 -3.24
CA LYS A 197 -14.64 6.22 -2.48
C LYS A 197 -13.60 6.95 -3.34
N SER A 198 -13.67 8.27 -3.40
CA SER A 198 -12.78 9.11 -4.22
C SER A 198 -11.87 10.03 -3.40
N ASP A 199 -11.95 9.96 -2.08
CA ASP A 199 -11.18 10.78 -1.15
C ASP A 199 -10.39 9.93 -0.14
N ALA A 200 -10.08 8.69 -0.51
CA ALA A 200 -9.35 7.77 0.35
C ALA A 200 -7.91 8.26 0.59
N ARG A 201 -7.44 8.16 1.82
CA ARG A 201 -6.08 8.50 2.23
C ARG A 201 -5.51 7.40 3.09
N GLY A 202 -4.33 6.89 2.72
CA GLY A 202 -3.74 5.72 3.32
C GLY A 202 -2.57 6.03 4.27
N ALA A 203 -1.83 4.97 4.59
CA ALA A 203 -0.74 5.01 5.56
C ALA A 203 0.38 5.99 5.19
N LEU A 204 0.68 6.17 3.88
CA LEU A 204 1.70 7.13 3.44
C LEU A 204 1.25 8.57 3.67
N TYR A 205 -0.04 8.84 3.49
CA TYR A 205 -0.61 10.14 3.86
C TYR A 205 -0.54 10.35 5.38
N GLN A 206 -0.90 9.35 6.17
CA GLN A 206 -0.82 9.43 7.64
C GLN A 206 0.61 9.73 8.11
N ALA A 207 1.61 9.14 7.45
CA ALA A 207 3.02 9.38 7.77
C ALA A 207 3.48 10.80 7.40
N THR A 208 2.98 11.36 6.31
CA THR A 208 3.45 12.66 5.77
C THR A 208 2.55 13.83 6.14
N GLN A 209 1.26 13.61 6.30
CA GLN A 209 0.24 14.63 6.52
C GLN A 209 0.29 15.74 5.45
N THR A 210 0.51 15.36 4.17
CA THR A 210 0.61 16.31 3.07
C THR A 210 -0.65 16.31 2.20
N ASP A 211 -1.14 17.47 1.83
CA ASP A 211 -2.22 17.62 0.85
C ASP A 211 -1.69 17.90 -0.57
N ALA A 212 -0.38 17.76 -0.79
CA ALA A 212 0.25 17.99 -2.10
C ALA A 212 -0.08 16.90 -3.13
N VAL A 213 -0.54 15.74 -2.66
CA VAL A 213 -0.89 14.59 -3.50
C VAL A 213 -2.40 14.35 -3.44
N MET A 214 -2.99 14.05 -4.60
CA MET A 214 -4.43 13.73 -4.69
C MET A 214 -4.78 12.48 -3.89
N PRO A 215 -6.01 12.41 -3.34
CA PRO A 215 -6.51 11.19 -2.71
C PRO A 215 -6.59 10.02 -3.69
N ASP A 216 -6.80 8.84 -3.13
CA ASP A 216 -6.98 7.61 -3.88
C ASP A 216 -8.44 7.33 -4.23
N LEU A 217 -8.62 6.52 -5.26
CA LEU A 217 -9.90 5.92 -5.64
C LEU A 217 -9.95 4.48 -5.12
N ILE A 218 -11.02 4.11 -4.43
CA ILE A 218 -11.30 2.72 -4.06
C ILE A 218 -12.37 2.20 -5.01
N ASP A 219 -12.04 1.11 -5.70
CA ASP A 219 -12.85 0.53 -6.76
C ASP A 219 -13.41 -0.84 -6.38
N VAL A 220 -14.61 -1.13 -6.82
CA VAL A 220 -15.25 -2.45 -6.78
C VAL A 220 -15.27 -3.03 -8.19
N TYR A 221 -14.91 -4.29 -8.29
CA TYR A 221 -14.98 -5.08 -9.52
C TYR A 221 -16.08 -6.13 -9.36
N GLU A 222 -17.20 -5.94 -10.02
CA GLU A 222 -18.34 -6.85 -9.99
C GLU A 222 -18.40 -7.68 -11.27
N ASN A 223 -18.40 -9.00 -11.14
CA ASN A 223 -18.54 -9.87 -12.30
C ASN A 223 -20.00 -9.99 -12.71
N ASN A 224 -20.35 -9.36 -13.83
CA ASN A 224 -21.71 -9.33 -14.35
C ASN A 224 -22.20 -10.69 -14.89
N SER A 225 -21.26 -11.51 -15.37
CA SER A 225 -21.61 -12.79 -16.02
C SER A 225 -21.94 -13.88 -14.98
N ASN A 226 -21.42 -13.76 -13.77
CA ASN A 226 -21.66 -14.73 -12.71
C ASN A 226 -21.57 -14.01 -11.35
N PRO A 227 -22.68 -13.43 -10.87
CA PRO A 227 -22.70 -12.76 -9.58
C PRO A 227 -22.27 -13.72 -8.46
N LEU A 228 -21.25 -13.30 -7.72
CA LEU A 228 -20.72 -14.07 -6.59
C LEU A 228 -21.57 -13.80 -5.35
N THR A 229 -22.14 -14.84 -4.78
CA THR A 229 -22.62 -14.79 -3.40
C THR A 229 -21.57 -15.43 -2.50
N CYS A 230 -21.25 -14.77 -1.42
CA CYS A 230 -20.25 -15.27 -0.49
C CYS A 230 -20.63 -14.92 0.96
N THR A 231 -20.10 -15.70 1.88
CA THR A 231 -20.07 -15.37 3.31
C THR A 231 -18.61 -15.34 3.75
N VAL A 232 -18.20 -14.25 4.35
CA VAL A 232 -16.86 -14.10 4.95
C VAL A 232 -16.99 -14.27 6.45
N THR A 233 -16.38 -15.33 6.97
CA THR A 233 -16.30 -15.59 8.42
C THR A 233 -14.91 -15.19 8.90
N THR A 234 -14.82 -14.14 9.71
CA THR A 234 -13.59 -13.64 10.31
C THR A 234 -13.47 -14.13 11.73
N THR A 235 -12.40 -14.86 12.07
CA THR A 235 -12.08 -15.27 13.44
C THR A 235 -11.11 -14.26 14.03
N LEU A 236 -11.52 -13.60 15.12
CA LEU A 236 -10.70 -12.59 15.82
C LEU A 236 -9.68 -13.25 16.75
N GLN A 237 -8.78 -12.45 17.30
CA GLN A 237 -7.70 -12.94 18.20
C GLN A 237 -8.25 -13.57 19.50
N ASP A 238 -9.42 -13.13 19.97
CA ASP A 238 -10.10 -13.68 21.14
C ASP A 238 -10.90 -14.96 20.83
N GLY A 239 -10.84 -15.45 19.58
CA GLY A 239 -11.57 -16.62 19.09
C GLY A 239 -13.04 -16.35 18.73
N SER A 240 -13.55 -15.15 18.92
CA SER A 240 -14.88 -14.78 18.45
C SER A 240 -14.95 -14.73 16.93
N LYS A 241 -16.17 -14.92 16.38
CA LYS A 241 -16.39 -14.91 14.93
C LYS A 241 -17.34 -13.79 14.54
N LYS A 242 -17.00 -13.13 13.43
CA LYS A 242 -17.88 -12.19 12.74
C LYS A 242 -18.20 -12.74 11.36
N GLU A 243 -19.43 -12.57 10.89
CA GLU A 243 -19.84 -12.96 9.55
C GLU A 243 -20.33 -11.76 8.75
N ARG A 244 -20.05 -11.80 7.45
CA ARG A 244 -20.43 -10.78 6.48
C ARG A 244 -20.78 -11.45 5.15
N ASP A 245 -21.85 -11.02 4.49
CA ASP A 245 -22.32 -11.57 3.20
C ASP A 245 -21.71 -10.87 1.99
N SER A 246 -20.50 -10.33 2.15
CA SER A 246 -19.77 -9.65 1.09
C SER A 246 -18.28 -9.80 1.28
N LEU A 247 -17.52 -9.85 0.17
CA LEU A 247 -16.05 -9.70 0.19
C LEU A 247 -15.64 -8.31 0.67
N TYR A 248 -16.48 -7.31 0.42
CA TYR A 248 -16.22 -5.91 0.71
C TYR A 248 -16.81 -5.50 2.06
N ASP A 249 -16.01 -4.81 2.86
CA ASP A 249 -16.42 -4.25 4.15
C ASP A 249 -16.76 -2.76 3.97
N ALA A 250 -18.05 -2.48 3.73
CA ALA A 250 -18.50 -1.11 3.46
C ALA A 250 -18.27 -0.15 4.64
N ASP A 251 -18.28 -0.65 5.88
CA ASP A 251 -18.06 0.17 7.08
C ASP A 251 -16.62 0.70 7.12
N ALA A 252 -15.66 -0.05 6.59
CA ALA A 252 -14.27 0.36 6.52
C ALA A 252 -14.06 1.66 5.71
N LEU A 253 -14.92 1.95 4.74
CA LEU A 253 -14.85 3.20 3.96
C LEU A 253 -14.97 4.47 4.81
N GLN A 254 -15.54 4.37 6.00
CA GLN A 254 -15.73 5.50 6.92
C GLN A 254 -14.65 5.56 8.02
N THR A 255 -13.70 4.64 8.02
CA THR A 255 -12.60 4.56 9.00
C THR A 255 -11.36 5.32 8.55
N GLU A 256 -10.36 5.42 9.42
CA GLU A 256 -9.04 5.98 9.10
C GLU A 256 -8.25 5.12 8.08
N ASN A 257 -8.61 3.85 7.94
CA ASN A 257 -8.03 2.93 6.96
C ASN A 257 -9.08 2.39 6.00
N PRO A 258 -9.52 3.18 5.00
CA PRO A 258 -10.57 2.78 4.07
C PRO A 258 -10.17 1.60 3.16
N TYR A 259 -8.89 1.22 3.10
CA TYR A 259 -8.42 0.07 2.30
C TYR A 259 -8.77 -1.28 2.94
N GLN A 260 -9.17 -1.29 4.22
CA GLN A 260 -9.79 -2.46 4.84
C GLN A 260 -11.15 -2.82 4.23
N PHE A 261 -11.67 -1.97 3.35
CA PHE A 261 -12.80 -2.30 2.48
C PHE A 261 -12.62 -3.64 1.76
N TYR A 262 -11.41 -3.96 1.34
CA TYR A 262 -11.08 -5.26 0.75
C TYR A 262 -10.85 -6.30 1.86
N LEU A 263 -11.82 -7.19 2.08
CA LEU A 263 -11.81 -8.28 3.07
C LEU A 263 -11.89 -7.87 4.57
N GLY A 264 -11.89 -6.59 4.91
CA GLY A 264 -11.94 -6.13 6.30
C GLY A 264 -10.58 -6.06 6.98
N GLU A 265 -10.59 -6.03 8.31
CA GLU A 265 -9.36 -5.99 9.11
C GLU A 265 -8.58 -7.31 9.04
N PRO A 266 -7.23 -7.25 9.05
CA PRO A 266 -6.41 -8.45 9.18
C PRO A 266 -6.78 -9.25 10.43
N ALA A 267 -6.99 -10.55 10.26
CA ALA A 267 -7.39 -11.44 11.34
C ALA A 267 -6.62 -12.76 11.25
N PRO A 268 -6.50 -13.52 12.37
CA PRO A 268 -5.82 -14.81 12.38
C PRO A 268 -6.36 -15.81 11.36
N LEU A 269 -7.67 -15.75 11.07
CA LEU A 269 -8.30 -16.60 10.06
C LEU A 269 -9.50 -15.88 9.45
N GLN A 270 -9.53 -15.85 8.12
CA GLN A 270 -10.70 -15.45 7.34
C GLN A 270 -11.07 -16.59 6.39
N VAL A 271 -12.32 -17.00 6.43
CA VAL A 271 -12.86 -18.04 5.55
C VAL A 271 -13.91 -17.41 4.65
N VAL A 272 -13.68 -17.53 3.34
CA VAL A 272 -14.64 -17.08 2.33
C VAL A 272 -15.34 -18.30 1.76
N THR A 273 -16.62 -18.41 2.01
CA THR A 273 -17.49 -19.44 1.44
C THR A 273 -18.27 -18.83 0.29
N THR A 274 -18.27 -19.49 -0.86
CA THR A 274 -18.93 -18.99 -2.07
C THR A 274 -19.94 -20.00 -2.62
N ASN A 275 -20.84 -19.54 -3.49
CA ASN A 275 -21.76 -20.38 -4.24
C ASN A 275 -21.09 -21.13 -5.41
N VAL A 276 -19.80 -20.94 -5.65
CA VAL A 276 -19.08 -21.59 -6.76
C VAL A 276 -18.77 -23.05 -6.42
N GLN A 277 -19.25 -23.95 -7.26
CA GLN A 277 -19.05 -25.41 -7.11
C GLN A 277 -18.30 -25.97 -8.33
N ASN A 278 -17.00 -25.74 -8.39
CA ASN A 278 -16.15 -26.24 -9.48
C ASN A 278 -15.18 -27.36 -9.06
N GLY A 279 -15.21 -27.77 -7.79
CA GLY A 279 -14.33 -28.83 -7.23
C GLY A 279 -12.85 -28.47 -7.15
N LYS A 280 -12.46 -27.26 -7.56
CA LYS A 280 -11.06 -26.79 -7.54
C LYS A 280 -10.78 -26.12 -6.20
N LYS A 281 -9.55 -26.27 -5.72
CA LYS A 281 -9.08 -25.65 -4.48
C LYS A 281 -7.83 -24.82 -4.79
N LEU A 282 -7.77 -23.60 -4.28
CA LEU A 282 -6.62 -22.71 -4.35
C LEU A 282 -6.29 -22.24 -2.94
N LEU A 283 -5.04 -22.38 -2.54
CA LEU A 283 -4.49 -21.78 -1.33
C LEU A 283 -3.64 -20.58 -1.74
N VAL A 284 -3.91 -19.45 -1.11
CA VAL A 284 -3.11 -18.21 -1.24
C VAL A 284 -2.46 -17.95 0.12
N ILE A 285 -1.13 -17.75 0.12
CA ILE A 285 -0.33 -17.54 1.33
C ILE A 285 0.39 -16.19 1.20
#